data_7894c7bd127e632815bc39a562a1eda5
#
_entry.id   7894c7bd127e632815bc39a562a1eda5
#
_cell.length_a   1.000
_cell.length_b   1.000
_cell.length_c   1.000
_cell.angle_alpha   90.00
_cell.angle_beta   90.00
_cell.angle_gamma   90.00
#
_symmetry.space_group_name_H-M   'P 1'
#
loop_
_entity.id
_entity.type
_entity.pdbx_description
1 polymer ?
#
loop_
_entity_poly.entity_id
_entity_poly.type
_entity_poly.pdbx_seq_one_letter_code
_entity_poly.pdbx_strand_id
1 'polypeptide(L)'
;MESLFRCPVCGAPLDRGDRAYRCPAGHSYDIAREGYTYLLPPNQKHSADPGDDRDMAAARRDFLSKGYYDPLLNTLCCQILSLSGESPVIWDVGCGEGFYTSGIFRTLAAAGKAPRRGGV
;
A
#
# COMPACT_ATOMS: atom_id res chain seq x y z
N MET A 1 -6.80 16.93 1.89
CA MET A 1 -7.15 15.86 0.91
C MET A 1 -7.76 14.71 1.70
N GLU A 2 -8.93 14.30 1.31
CA GLU A 2 -9.60 13.18 1.96
C GLU A 2 -8.77 11.91 1.80
N SER A 3 -8.42 11.30 2.92
CA SER A 3 -7.61 10.09 2.96
C SER A 3 -8.46 8.86 2.65
N LEU A 4 -7.83 7.83 2.11
CA LEU A 4 -8.46 6.52 1.94
C LEU A 4 -8.52 5.72 3.26
N PHE A 5 -7.86 6.21 4.31
CA PHE A 5 -7.77 5.50 5.59
C PHE A 5 -8.85 5.92 6.57
N ARG A 6 -9.20 4.97 7.44
CA ARG A 6 -10.06 5.21 8.61
C ARG A 6 -9.32 4.90 9.89
N CYS A 7 -9.70 5.60 10.95
CA CYS A 7 -9.11 5.40 12.26
C CYS A 7 -9.44 3.98 12.79
N PRO A 8 -8.45 3.15 13.10
CA PRO A 8 -8.70 1.80 13.60
C PRO A 8 -9.34 1.75 15.00
N VAL A 9 -9.33 2.86 15.72
CA VAL A 9 -9.93 2.96 17.07
C VAL A 9 -11.40 3.39 17.01
N CYS A 10 -11.74 4.41 16.24
CA CYS A 10 -13.09 5.00 16.23
C CYS A 10 -13.80 4.93 14.87
N GLY A 11 -13.16 4.39 13.83
CA GLY A 11 -13.76 4.27 12.48
C GLY A 11 -13.93 5.59 11.72
N ALA A 12 -13.64 6.73 12.33
CA ALA A 12 -13.76 8.03 11.66
C ALA A 12 -12.74 8.18 10.53
N PRO A 13 -13.01 9.00 9.50
CA PRO A 13 -12.04 9.31 8.47
C PRO A 13 -10.73 9.86 9.07
N LEU A 14 -9.62 9.54 8.43
CA LEU A 14 -8.33 10.08 8.79
C LEU A 14 -7.93 11.17 7.81
N ASP A 15 -7.64 12.36 8.31
CA ASP A 15 -7.08 13.45 7.53
C ASP A 15 -5.56 13.39 7.54
N ARG A 16 -4.95 13.55 6.38
CA ARG A 16 -3.52 13.57 6.22
C ARG A 16 -2.96 14.96 6.50
N GLY A 17 -2.16 15.07 7.57
CA GLY A 17 -1.26 16.21 7.79
C GLY A 17 0.14 15.95 7.23
N ASP A 18 1.07 16.85 7.52
CA ASP A 18 2.45 16.76 7.02
C ASP A 18 3.22 15.55 7.56
N ARG A 19 2.99 15.22 8.84
CA ARG A 19 3.76 14.20 9.57
C ARG A 19 2.92 13.09 10.17
N ALA A 20 1.59 13.23 10.15
CA ALA A 20 0.68 12.26 10.75
C ALA A 20 -0.70 12.31 10.11
N TYR A 21 -1.39 11.17 10.15
CA TYR A 21 -2.82 11.09 9.95
C TYR A 21 -3.54 11.31 11.27
N ARG A 22 -4.64 12.06 11.27
CA ARG A 22 -5.44 12.36 12.48
C ARG A 22 -6.93 12.19 12.20
N CYS A 23 -7.66 11.74 13.20
CA CYS A 23 -9.13 11.73 13.17
C CYS A 23 -9.70 12.86 14.01
N PRO A 24 -10.99 13.20 13.84
CA PRO A 24 -11.66 14.24 14.63
C PRO A 24 -11.66 13.98 16.14
N ALA A 25 -11.58 12.70 16.55
CA ALA A 25 -11.47 12.31 17.97
C ALA A 25 -10.06 12.46 18.57
N GLY A 26 -9.09 12.94 17.80
CA GLY A 26 -7.73 13.21 18.28
C GLY A 26 -6.76 12.02 18.20
N HIS A 27 -7.16 10.85 17.68
CA HIS A 27 -6.21 9.76 17.44
C HIS A 27 -5.27 10.16 16.31
N SER A 28 -3.97 9.87 16.50
CA SER A 28 -2.90 10.27 15.59
C SER A 28 -2.01 9.08 15.23
N TYR A 29 -1.59 9.02 13.97
CA TYR A 29 -0.76 7.95 13.41
C TYR A 29 0.35 8.57 12.58
N ASP A 30 1.58 8.44 13.02
CA ASP A 30 2.73 9.06 12.37
C ASP A 30 2.97 8.49 10.97
N ILE A 31 3.42 9.36 10.08
CA ILE A 31 3.90 8.98 8.75
C ILE A 31 5.41 8.79 8.84
N ALA A 32 5.87 7.59 8.58
CA ALA A 32 7.28 7.28 8.54
C ALA A 32 8.00 8.07 7.44
N ARG A 33 9.32 8.24 7.57
CA ARG A 33 10.15 8.92 6.57
C ARG A 33 9.99 8.30 5.17
N GLU A 34 9.79 6.99 5.10
CA GLU A 34 9.57 6.22 3.89
C GLU A 34 8.17 6.37 3.30
N GLY A 35 7.26 7.05 4.01
CA GLY A 35 5.91 7.40 3.56
C GLY A 35 4.81 6.44 4.00
N TYR A 36 5.12 5.35 4.69
CA TYR A 36 4.09 4.45 5.23
C TYR A 36 3.56 4.95 6.59
N THR A 37 2.39 4.46 6.96
CA THR A 37 1.77 4.74 8.27
C THR A 37 1.40 3.44 8.96
N TYR A 38 1.78 3.33 10.23
CA TYR A 38 1.46 2.18 11.06
C TYR A 38 0.11 2.37 11.73
N LEU A 39 -0.90 1.65 11.24
CA LEU A 39 -2.29 1.77 11.73
C LEU A 39 -2.71 0.70 12.73
N LEU A 40 -1.86 -0.30 13.01
CA LEU A 40 -2.16 -1.33 13.99
C LEU A 40 -1.99 -0.79 15.42
N PRO A 41 -3.04 -0.70 16.24
CA PRO A 41 -2.92 -0.27 17.63
C PRO A 41 -2.03 -1.23 18.44
N PRO A 42 -1.24 -0.73 19.40
CA PRO A 42 -0.34 -1.57 20.20
C PRO A 42 -1.04 -2.71 20.95
N ASN A 43 -2.26 -2.49 21.40
CA ASN A 43 -3.10 -3.49 22.09
C ASN A 43 -3.67 -4.58 21.16
N GLN A 44 -3.57 -4.42 19.86
CA GLN A 44 -4.02 -5.40 18.86
C GLN A 44 -2.84 -6.11 18.19
N LYS A 45 -1.62 -5.82 18.60
CA LYS A 45 -0.43 -6.49 18.12
C LYS A 45 -0.27 -7.84 18.83
N HIS A 46 -0.50 -8.93 18.12
CA HIS A 46 -0.40 -10.30 18.65
C HIS A 46 0.98 -10.94 18.46
N SER A 47 1.86 -10.33 17.69
CA SER A 47 3.23 -10.79 17.44
C SER A 47 4.23 -9.66 17.62
N ALA A 48 5.38 -9.99 18.20
CA ALA A 48 6.48 -9.03 18.32
C ALA A 48 7.07 -8.67 16.96
N ASP A 49 7.07 -9.62 16.03
CA ASP A 49 7.63 -9.48 14.68
C ASP A 49 6.66 -10.10 13.65
N PRO A 50 5.58 -9.36 13.27
CA PRO A 50 4.61 -9.85 12.30
C PRO A 50 5.16 -9.80 10.89
N GLY A 51 4.90 -10.86 10.10
CA GLY A 51 5.29 -10.97 8.71
C GLY A 51 6.64 -11.65 8.50
N ASP A 52 7.20 -11.47 7.30
CA ASP A 52 8.52 -11.98 6.94
C ASP A 52 9.62 -11.22 7.68
N ASP A 53 10.68 -11.92 8.10
CA ASP A 53 11.88 -11.26 8.60
C ASP A 53 12.64 -10.54 7.46
N ARG A 54 13.72 -9.82 7.81
CA ARG A 54 14.48 -9.02 6.85
C ARG A 54 15.14 -9.88 5.77
N ASP A 55 15.61 -11.06 6.13
CA ASP A 55 16.29 -11.96 5.20
C ASP A 55 15.31 -12.57 4.21
N MET A 56 14.13 -12.97 4.68
CA MET A 56 13.03 -13.45 3.82
C MET A 56 12.55 -12.36 2.86
N ALA A 57 12.36 -11.13 3.34
CA ALA A 57 11.96 -10.00 2.52
C ALA A 57 13.01 -9.66 1.46
N ALA A 58 14.29 -9.69 1.82
CA ALA A 58 15.41 -9.47 0.91
C ALA A 58 15.51 -10.57 -0.15
N ALA A 59 15.37 -11.83 0.25
CA ALA A 59 15.38 -12.98 -0.67
C ALA A 59 14.22 -12.92 -1.67
N ARG A 60 13.04 -12.56 -1.22
CA ARG A 60 11.86 -12.36 -2.08
C ARG A 60 12.08 -11.24 -3.09
N ARG A 61 12.61 -10.12 -2.66
CA ARG A 61 12.95 -8.99 -3.54
C ARG A 61 13.97 -9.38 -4.59
N ASP A 62 15.04 -10.05 -4.18
CA ASP A 62 16.07 -10.55 -5.11
C ASP A 62 15.46 -11.50 -6.14
N PHE A 63 14.65 -12.46 -5.71
CA PHE A 63 13.98 -13.41 -6.60
C PHE A 63 13.05 -12.71 -7.61
N LEU A 64 12.19 -11.81 -7.13
CA LEU A 64 11.24 -11.10 -7.99
C LEU A 64 11.93 -10.16 -8.99
N SER A 65 13.09 -9.59 -8.60
CA SER A 65 13.89 -8.73 -9.49
C SER A 65 14.50 -9.46 -10.68
N LYS A 66 14.58 -10.80 -10.64
CA LYS A 66 15.11 -11.63 -11.72
C LYS A 66 14.15 -11.84 -12.90
N GLY A 67 12.92 -11.36 -12.80
CA GLY A 67 11.95 -11.36 -13.90
C GLY A 67 11.16 -12.64 -14.08
N TYR A 68 11.29 -13.64 -13.21
CA TYR A 68 10.55 -14.90 -13.32
C TYR A 68 9.03 -14.72 -13.24
N TYR A 69 8.57 -13.70 -12.50
CA TYR A 69 7.14 -13.38 -12.34
C TYR A 69 6.66 -12.21 -13.20
N ASP A 70 7.51 -11.68 -14.08
CA ASP A 70 7.12 -10.61 -15.00
C ASP A 70 5.93 -10.99 -15.89
N PRO A 71 5.80 -12.22 -16.41
CA PRO A 71 4.61 -12.61 -17.18
C PRO A 71 3.31 -12.47 -16.38
N LEU A 72 3.32 -12.84 -15.09
CA LEU A 72 2.17 -12.67 -14.21
C LEU A 72 1.88 -11.19 -13.97
N LEU A 73 2.90 -10.39 -13.66
CA LEU A 73 2.75 -8.95 -13.49
C LEU A 73 2.16 -8.29 -14.74
N ASN A 74 2.65 -8.62 -15.92
CA ASN A 74 2.17 -8.07 -17.19
C ASN A 74 0.70 -8.43 -17.42
N THR A 75 0.30 -9.65 -17.12
CA THR A 75 -1.10 -10.09 -17.23
C THR A 75 -2.00 -9.30 -16.29
N LEU A 76 -1.59 -9.14 -15.03
CA LEU A 76 -2.31 -8.32 -14.06
C LEU A 76 -2.43 -6.86 -14.51
N CYS A 77 -1.34 -6.28 -15.01
CA CYS A 77 -1.33 -4.91 -15.54
C CYS A 77 -2.32 -4.74 -16.68
N CYS A 78 -2.37 -5.67 -17.63
CA CYS A 78 -3.31 -5.62 -18.74
C CYS A 78 -4.77 -5.68 -18.27
N GLN A 79 -5.07 -6.58 -17.33
CA GLN A 79 -6.42 -6.71 -16.78
C GLN A 79 -6.85 -5.44 -16.01
N ILE A 80 -5.98 -4.92 -15.16
CA ILE A 80 -6.27 -3.71 -14.39
C ILE A 80 -6.44 -2.49 -15.30
N LEU A 81 -5.62 -2.36 -16.33
CA LEU A 81 -5.79 -1.31 -17.34
C LEU A 81 -7.16 -1.35 -18.01
N SER A 82 -7.63 -2.54 -18.40
CA SER A 82 -8.92 -2.70 -19.07
C SER A 82 -10.12 -2.42 -18.17
N LEU A 83 -9.98 -2.67 -16.87
CA LEU A 83 -11.04 -2.49 -15.86
C LEU A 83 -11.06 -1.10 -15.23
N SER A 84 -9.95 -0.34 -15.33
CA SER A 84 -9.76 0.90 -14.60
C SER A 84 -10.29 2.10 -15.37
N GLY A 85 -11.01 3.00 -14.65
CA GLY A 85 -11.30 4.36 -15.13
C GLY A 85 -10.06 5.27 -15.09
N GLU A 86 -10.30 6.58 -15.20
CA GLU A 86 -9.23 7.60 -15.26
C GLU A 86 -8.48 7.76 -13.93
N SER A 87 -9.15 7.60 -12.81
CA SER A 87 -8.59 7.78 -11.45
C SER A 87 -8.93 6.59 -10.56
N PRO A 88 -8.36 5.40 -10.84
CA PRO A 88 -8.69 4.20 -10.08
C PRO A 88 -8.12 4.27 -8.65
N VAL A 89 -8.88 3.71 -7.71
CA VAL A 89 -8.41 3.46 -6.34
C VAL A 89 -8.02 1.99 -6.25
N ILE A 90 -6.78 1.72 -5.87
CA ILE A 90 -6.25 0.36 -5.77
C ILE A 90 -5.84 0.07 -4.34
N TRP A 91 -6.35 -1.02 -3.80
CA TRP A 91 -5.94 -1.59 -2.53
C TRP A 91 -5.23 -2.91 -2.79
N ASP A 92 -3.98 -3.00 -2.34
CA ASP A 92 -3.19 -4.22 -2.40
C ASP A 92 -3.02 -4.75 -0.97
N VAL A 93 -3.82 -5.76 -0.63
CA VAL A 93 -3.81 -6.37 0.70
C VAL A 93 -2.76 -7.47 0.73
N GLY A 94 -1.83 -7.38 1.68
CA GLY A 94 -0.68 -8.29 1.73
C GLY A 94 0.35 -8.00 0.64
N CYS A 95 0.56 -6.71 0.31
CA CYS A 95 1.40 -6.28 -0.81
C CYS A 95 2.88 -6.69 -0.70
N GLY A 96 3.34 -7.17 0.45
CA GLY A 96 4.73 -7.51 0.70
C GLY A 96 5.65 -6.32 0.45
N GLU A 97 6.68 -6.51 -0.38
CA GLU A 97 7.62 -5.44 -0.75
C GLU A 97 7.11 -4.51 -1.86
N GLY A 98 5.90 -4.75 -2.37
CA GLY A 98 5.25 -3.89 -3.35
C GLY A 98 5.62 -4.12 -4.81
N PHE A 99 6.16 -5.28 -5.17
CA PHE A 99 6.54 -5.59 -6.54
C PHE A 99 5.38 -5.45 -7.54
N TYR A 100 4.24 -6.09 -7.25
CA TYR A 100 3.05 -6.00 -8.11
C TYR A 100 2.43 -4.62 -8.07
N THR A 101 2.27 -4.05 -6.90
CA THR A 101 1.71 -2.71 -6.71
C THR A 101 2.48 -1.68 -7.53
N SER A 102 3.81 -1.66 -7.41
CA SER A 102 4.67 -0.73 -8.15
C SER A 102 4.56 -0.89 -9.66
N GLY A 103 4.53 -2.13 -10.15
CA GLY A 103 4.37 -2.43 -11.57
C GLY A 103 3.03 -1.97 -12.12
N ILE A 104 1.94 -2.21 -11.39
CA ILE A 104 0.59 -1.77 -11.74
C ILE A 104 0.50 -0.24 -11.80
N PHE A 105 1.04 0.44 -10.80
CA PHE A 105 1.03 1.91 -10.76
C PHE A 105 1.82 2.53 -11.90
N ARG A 106 3.00 2.00 -12.22
CA ARG A 106 3.78 2.45 -13.38
C ARG A 106 3.01 2.28 -14.68
N THR A 107 2.34 1.14 -14.86
CA THR A 107 1.54 0.86 -16.06
C THR A 107 0.37 1.83 -16.18
N LEU A 108 -0.37 2.08 -15.12
CA LEU A 108 -1.49 3.02 -15.11
C LEU A 108 -1.02 4.46 -15.38
N ALA A 109 0.06 4.89 -14.78
CA ALA A 109 0.63 6.22 -15.00
C ALA A 109 1.12 6.40 -16.45
N ALA A 110 1.76 5.39 -17.02
CA ALA A 110 2.18 5.40 -18.44
C ALA A 110 1.00 5.48 -19.40
N ALA A 111 -0.18 4.98 -19.01
CA ALA A 111 -1.43 5.10 -19.76
C ALA A 111 -2.18 6.43 -19.53
N GLY A 112 -1.59 7.38 -18.81
CA GLY A 112 -2.17 8.69 -18.53
C GLY A 112 -3.24 8.69 -17.42
N LYS A 113 -3.39 7.60 -16.66
CA LYS A 113 -4.32 7.50 -15.55
C LYS A 113 -3.71 8.06 -14.26
N ALA A 114 -4.56 8.50 -13.32
CA ALA A 114 -4.15 9.05 -12.03
C ALA A 114 -4.54 8.10 -10.87
N PRO A 115 -3.82 6.98 -10.70
CA PRO A 115 -4.17 6.01 -9.68
C PRO A 115 -3.89 6.53 -8.27
N ARG A 116 -4.80 6.22 -7.33
CA ARG A 116 -4.63 6.41 -5.89
C ARG A 116 -4.45 5.05 -5.24
N ARG A 117 -3.55 4.96 -4.28
CA ARG A 117 -3.25 3.68 -3.61
C ARG A 117 -3.58 3.70 -2.12
N GLY A 118 -4.10 2.58 -1.65
CA GLY A 118 -4.01 2.13 -0.27
C GLY A 118 -3.28 0.79 -0.25
N GLY A 119 -2.34 0.63 0.67
CA GLY A 119 -1.64 -0.65 0.90
C GLY A 119 -1.77 -1.02 2.38
N VAL A 120 -1.92 -2.30 2.66
CA VAL A 120 -2.02 -2.86 4.01
C VAL A 120 -1.04 -4.02 4.16
#